data_60e5a843850b025bdce6826571723df5
#
_entry.id   60e5a843850b025bdce6826571723df5
#
_cell.length_a   1.000
_cell.length_b   1.000
_cell.length_c   1.000
_cell.angle_alpha   90.00
_cell.angle_beta   90.00
_cell.angle_gamma   90.00
#
_symmetry.space_group_name_H-M   'P 1'
#
loop_
_entity.id
_entity.type
_entity.pdbx_description
1 polymer ?
#
loop_
_entity_poly.entity_id
_entity_poly.type
_entity_poly.pdbx_seq_one_letter_code
_entity_poly.pdbx_strand_id
1 'polypeptide(L)'
;PGYIVPGYKRFDYKMRIGETDYFDVKSGEWLPLQGFERDMGPAERQIQSLERLKVAIDNKIEQAETLIYPLFEARLYHAWPDSFLEQPYILLLGNRPTKQGQCVCVIFDPVSEEYILLLCQSMGDIRYYFSEKYLKSFPDESFLVALLDRSIELKRTGDPNTLIEYLFKSIQ
;
A
#
# COMPACT_ATOMS: atom_id res chain seq x y z
N PRO A 1 -5.16 -5.63 -22.20
CA PRO A 1 -4.99 -5.74 -20.76
C PRO A 1 -5.02 -4.37 -20.10
N GLY A 2 -5.56 -4.28 -18.91
CA GLY A 2 -5.61 -3.04 -18.15
C GLY A 2 -6.00 -3.35 -16.71
N TYR A 3 -5.74 -2.38 -15.81
CA TYR A 3 -6.06 -2.53 -14.40
C TYR A 3 -7.52 -2.17 -14.16
N ILE A 4 -8.15 -2.89 -13.24
CA ILE A 4 -9.42 -2.53 -12.62
C ILE A 4 -9.07 -2.07 -11.20
N VAL A 5 -9.45 -0.84 -10.87
CA VAL A 5 -9.36 -0.33 -9.51
C VAL A 5 -10.80 -0.29 -8.97
N PRO A 6 -11.15 -1.17 -8.04
CA PRO A 6 -12.49 -1.20 -7.47
C PRO A 6 -12.89 0.16 -6.90
N GLY A 7 -14.12 0.62 -7.21
CA GLY A 7 -14.60 1.93 -6.74
C GLY A 7 -14.14 3.15 -7.55
N TYR A 8 -13.20 3.00 -8.48
CA TYR A 8 -12.79 4.10 -9.34
C TYR A 8 -13.63 4.15 -10.62
N LYS A 9 -14.67 4.97 -10.61
CA LYS A 9 -15.70 5.06 -11.67
C LYS A 9 -15.17 5.17 -13.10
N ARG A 10 -13.97 5.76 -13.29
CA ARG A 10 -13.36 5.90 -14.62
C ARG A 10 -12.93 4.58 -15.23
N PHE A 11 -12.76 3.53 -14.44
CA PHE A 11 -12.44 2.18 -14.93
C PHE A 11 -13.64 1.25 -15.01
N ASP A 12 -14.80 1.64 -14.49
CA ASP A 12 -16.03 0.83 -14.50
C ASP A 12 -16.51 0.47 -15.91
N TYR A 13 -16.15 1.27 -16.93
CA TYR A 13 -16.47 0.94 -18.31
C TYR A 13 -15.82 -0.36 -18.78
N LYS A 14 -14.64 -0.70 -18.25
CA LYS A 14 -13.91 -1.94 -18.59
C LYS A 14 -14.68 -3.18 -18.17
N MET A 15 -15.49 -3.08 -17.12
CA MET A 15 -16.34 -4.17 -16.64
C MET A 15 -17.56 -4.42 -17.53
N ARG A 16 -17.78 -3.58 -18.56
CA ARG A 16 -18.93 -3.66 -19.48
C ARG A 16 -18.50 -4.03 -20.91
N ILE A 17 -17.23 -4.28 -21.13
CA ILE A 17 -16.70 -4.61 -22.47
C ILE A 17 -16.66 -6.13 -22.63
N GLY A 18 -17.85 -6.73 -22.93
CA GLY A 18 -17.95 -8.14 -23.28
C GLY A 18 -17.51 -9.14 -22.21
N GLU A 19 -17.15 -10.34 -22.63
CA GLU A 19 -16.56 -11.36 -21.76
C GLU A 19 -15.13 -10.93 -21.41
N THR A 20 -14.87 -10.74 -20.11
CA THR A 20 -13.61 -10.20 -19.61
C THR A 20 -13.14 -11.06 -18.44
N ASP A 21 -11.87 -11.39 -18.43
CA ASP A 21 -11.21 -12.06 -17.31
C ASP A 21 -10.39 -11.04 -16.50
N TYR A 22 -10.23 -11.29 -15.20
CA TYR A 22 -9.28 -10.61 -14.35
C TYR A 22 -8.16 -11.55 -13.92
N PHE A 23 -6.98 -11.01 -13.70
CA PHE A 23 -5.86 -11.77 -13.17
C PHE A 23 -5.94 -11.81 -11.65
N ASP A 24 -6.15 -13.00 -11.09
CA ASP A 24 -6.10 -13.19 -9.64
C ASP A 24 -4.64 -13.36 -9.19
N VAL A 25 -4.14 -12.38 -8.45
CA VAL A 25 -2.74 -12.36 -7.99
C VAL A 25 -2.42 -13.46 -6.99
N LYS A 26 -3.42 -14.01 -6.30
CA LYS A 26 -3.24 -15.07 -5.30
C LYS A 26 -3.07 -16.44 -5.96
N SER A 27 -3.93 -16.79 -6.91
CA SER A 27 -3.83 -18.04 -7.65
C SER A 27 -2.85 -17.98 -8.82
N GLY A 28 -2.54 -16.78 -9.32
CA GLY A 28 -1.76 -16.58 -10.55
C GLY A 28 -2.53 -16.92 -11.82
N GLU A 29 -3.85 -17.01 -11.77
CA GLU A 29 -4.72 -17.43 -12.88
C GLU A 29 -5.60 -16.28 -13.38
N TRP A 30 -6.05 -16.41 -14.64
CA TRP A 30 -7.08 -15.55 -15.22
C TRP A 30 -8.44 -16.15 -14.93
N LEU A 31 -9.29 -15.41 -14.23
CA LEU A 31 -10.63 -15.84 -13.81
C LEU A 31 -11.71 -14.94 -14.44
N PRO A 32 -12.91 -15.50 -14.75
CA PRO A 32 -14.00 -14.71 -15.29
C PRO A 32 -14.41 -13.56 -14.38
N LEU A 33 -14.51 -12.34 -14.94
CA LEU A 33 -14.89 -11.14 -14.21
C LEU A 33 -16.28 -11.22 -13.56
N GLN A 34 -17.16 -12.08 -14.07
CA GLN A 34 -18.51 -12.30 -13.52
C GLN A 34 -18.51 -12.77 -12.05
N GLY A 35 -17.44 -13.41 -11.59
CA GLY A 35 -17.24 -13.83 -10.20
C GLY A 35 -16.44 -12.86 -9.34
N PHE A 36 -16.04 -11.71 -9.91
CA PHE A 36 -15.21 -10.75 -9.20
C PHE A 36 -16.01 -9.95 -8.18
N GLU A 37 -15.74 -10.17 -6.92
CA GLU A 37 -16.22 -9.33 -5.82
C GLU A 37 -15.23 -8.21 -5.57
N ARG A 38 -15.72 -6.97 -5.50
CA ARG A 38 -14.88 -5.77 -5.33
C ARG A 38 -13.98 -5.84 -4.09
N ASP A 39 -14.49 -6.45 -3.03
CA ASP A 39 -13.81 -6.58 -1.75
C ASP A 39 -12.65 -7.61 -1.77
N MET A 40 -12.55 -8.40 -2.84
CA MET A 40 -11.48 -9.38 -3.03
C MET A 40 -10.26 -8.83 -3.76
N GLY A 41 -10.31 -7.58 -4.23
CA GLY A 41 -9.17 -6.94 -4.91
C GLY A 41 -7.95 -6.82 -3.98
N PRO A 42 -6.71 -6.97 -4.52
CA PRO A 42 -5.49 -6.88 -3.71
C PRO A 42 -5.37 -5.57 -2.92
N ALA A 43 -5.70 -4.45 -3.55
CA ALA A 43 -5.66 -3.13 -2.93
C ALA A 43 -6.67 -2.99 -1.78
N GLU A 44 -7.89 -3.55 -1.96
CA GLU A 44 -8.91 -3.54 -0.91
C GLU A 44 -8.49 -4.41 0.28
N ARG A 45 -7.92 -5.58 0.02
CA ARG A 45 -7.37 -6.44 1.09
C ARG A 45 -6.23 -5.76 1.84
N GLN A 46 -5.37 -5.01 1.14
CA GLN A 46 -4.30 -4.24 1.78
C GLN A 46 -4.86 -3.19 2.74
N ILE A 47 -5.76 -2.33 2.28
CA ILE A 47 -6.28 -1.26 3.12
C ILE A 47 -7.07 -1.81 4.31
N GLN A 48 -7.90 -2.83 4.11
CA GLN A 48 -8.66 -3.47 5.19
C GLN A 48 -7.73 -4.08 6.25
N SER A 49 -6.67 -4.77 5.83
CA SER A 49 -5.70 -5.37 6.74
C SER A 49 -4.93 -4.30 7.53
N LEU A 50 -4.48 -3.24 6.86
CA LEU A 50 -3.77 -2.13 7.50
C LEU A 50 -4.68 -1.36 8.47
N GLU A 51 -5.95 -1.12 8.12
CA GLU A 51 -6.92 -0.46 9.01
C GLU A 51 -7.23 -1.32 10.25
N ARG A 52 -7.36 -2.64 10.11
CA ARG A 52 -7.52 -3.54 11.27
C ARG A 52 -6.31 -3.48 12.19
N LEU A 53 -5.10 -3.50 11.63
CA LEU A 53 -3.87 -3.36 12.41
C LEU A 53 -3.81 -2.01 13.11
N LYS A 54 -4.13 -0.93 12.39
CA LYS A 54 -4.17 0.44 12.94
C LYS A 54 -5.07 0.52 14.17
N VAL A 55 -6.32 0.05 14.07
CA VAL A 55 -7.25 0.03 15.21
C VAL A 55 -6.67 -0.72 16.41
N ALA A 56 -5.94 -1.82 16.17
CA ALA A 56 -5.36 -2.60 17.25
C ALA A 56 -4.16 -1.91 17.94
N ILE A 57 -3.49 -0.98 17.27
CA ILE A 57 -2.32 -0.26 17.79
C ILE A 57 -2.62 1.18 18.22
N ASP A 58 -3.75 1.78 17.81
CA ASP A 58 -4.10 3.21 18.04
C ASP A 58 -4.05 3.63 19.53
N ASN A 59 -4.32 2.71 20.45
CA ASN A 59 -4.24 2.99 21.88
C ASN A 59 -2.81 3.05 22.44
N LYS A 60 -1.80 2.75 21.62
CA LYS A 60 -0.42 2.55 22.05
C LYS A 60 0.62 3.28 21.21
N ILE A 61 0.27 3.65 19.99
CA ILE A 61 1.11 4.44 19.07
C ILE A 61 0.33 5.69 18.70
N GLU A 62 0.76 6.84 19.20
CA GLU A 62 0.01 8.11 19.11
C GLU A 62 -0.19 8.63 17.67
N GLN A 63 0.57 8.16 16.68
CA GLN A 63 0.54 8.67 15.32
C GLN A 63 0.67 7.52 14.33
N ALA A 64 -0.38 6.73 14.17
CA ALA A 64 -0.46 5.73 13.11
C ALA A 64 -1.41 6.22 12.00
N GLU A 65 -0.92 6.37 10.78
CA GLU A 65 -1.70 6.86 9.64
C GLU A 65 -1.69 5.85 8.49
N THR A 66 -2.88 5.46 8.01
CA THR A 66 -2.98 4.74 6.72
C THR A 66 -2.94 5.74 5.60
N LEU A 67 -1.95 5.62 4.73
CA LEU A 67 -1.67 6.57 3.67
C LEU A 67 -1.71 5.91 2.30
N ILE A 68 -2.20 6.66 1.31
CA ILE A 68 -2.07 6.32 -0.10
C ILE A 68 -0.62 6.60 -0.51
N TYR A 69 0.01 5.60 -1.12
CA TYR A 69 1.36 5.71 -1.63
C TYR A 69 1.37 5.41 -3.13
N PRO A 70 1.49 6.41 -4.00
CA PRO A 70 1.12 6.30 -5.41
C PRO A 70 2.16 5.63 -6.31
N LEU A 71 3.32 5.25 -5.80
CA LEU A 71 4.39 4.65 -6.60
C LEU A 71 4.09 3.24 -7.14
N PHE A 72 3.01 2.60 -6.70
CA PHE A 72 2.63 1.30 -7.22
C PHE A 72 2.44 1.28 -8.75
N GLU A 73 2.04 2.41 -9.35
CA GLU A 73 1.92 2.54 -10.80
C GLU A 73 3.28 2.63 -11.51
N ALA A 74 4.33 3.07 -10.82
CA ALA A 74 5.65 3.24 -11.42
C ALA A 74 6.33 1.91 -11.74
N ARG A 75 5.99 0.83 -11.03
CA ARG A 75 6.46 -0.53 -11.33
C ARG A 75 6.08 -0.99 -12.73
N LEU A 76 4.93 -0.55 -13.24
CA LEU A 76 4.44 -0.89 -14.57
C LEU A 76 5.37 -0.42 -15.69
N TYR A 77 6.15 0.59 -15.41
CA TYR A 77 7.06 1.20 -16.37
C TYR A 77 8.51 0.81 -16.14
N HIS A 78 8.80 -0.07 -15.16
CA HIS A 78 10.16 -0.46 -14.74
C HIS A 78 11.09 0.76 -14.52
N ALA A 79 10.50 1.87 -14.08
CA ALA A 79 11.20 3.16 -14.03
C ALA A 79 12.03 3.35 -12.74
N TRP A 80 11.86 2.46 -11.75
CA TRP A 80 12.43 2.61 -10.42
C TRP A 80 13.28 1.43 -9.99
N PRO A 81 14.31 1.65 -9.16
CA PRO A 81 15.03 0.57 -8.50
C PRO A 81 14.09 -0.32 -7.66
N ASP A 82 14.37 -1.63 -7.64
CA ASP A 82 13.58 -2.61 -6.87
C ASP A 82 13.58 -2.36 -5.36
N SER A 83 14.49 -1.52 -4.86
CA SER A 83 14.54 -1.12 -3.46
C SER A 83 13.42 -0.17 -3.04
N PHE A 84 12.79 0.56 -3.98
CA PHE A 84 11.71 1.47 -3.64
C PHE A 84 10.44 0.74 -3.24
N LEU A 85 9.72 1.36 -2.31
CA LEU A 85 8.43 0.87 -1.86
C LEU A 85 7.37 1.07 -2.96
N GLU A 86 6.67 0.00 -3.33
CA GLU A 86 5.73 -0.01 -4.46
C GLU A 86 4.30 -0.38 -4.07
N GLN A 87 3.98 -0.33 -2.79
CA GLN A 87 2.64 -0.67 -2.32
C GLN A 87 1.69 0.53 -2.43
N PRO A 88 0.42 0.34 -2.87
CA PRO A 88 -0.53 1.44 -2.98
C PRO A 88 -0.95 2.03 -1.64
N TYR A 89 -0.87 1.25 -0.57
CA TYR A 89 -1.19 1.66 0.79
C TYR A 89 -0.10 1.28 1.75
N ILE A 90 0.16 2.16 2.70
CA ILE A 90 1.07 1.93 3.82
C ILE A 90 0.41 2.37 5.13
N LEU A 91 0.76 1.73 6.23
CA LEU A 91 0.49 2.21 7.57
C LEU A 91 1.79 2.83 8.10
N LEU A 92 1.84 4.15 8.14
CA LEU A 92 2.97 4.89 8.69
C LEU A 92 2.87 4.90 10.22
N LEU A 93 3.97 4.59 10.89
CA LEU A 93 4.08 4.61 12.35
C LEU A 93 4.93 5.80 12.77
N GLY A 94 4.32 6.75 13.50
CA GLY A 94 4.96 7.99 13.91
C GLY A 94 4.87 9.11 12.87
N ASN A 95 5.80 10.06 12.93
CA ASN A 95 5.78 11.26 12.11
C ASN A 95 6.06 10.98 10.62
N ARG A 96 5.45 11.78 9.75
CA ARG A 96 5.78 11.76 8.33
C ARG A 96 7.26 12.13 8.10
N PRO A 97 7.96 11.37 7.24
CA PRO A 97 9.39 11.57 7.05
C PRO A 97 9.69 12.93 6.40
N THR A 98 10.75 13.57 6.85
CA THR A 98 11.35 14.71 6.16
C THR A 98 12.05 14.26 4.87
N LYS A 99 12.56 15.21 4.05
CA LYS A 99 13.17 14.92 2.75
C LYS A 99 14.31 13.88 2.78
N GLN A 100 14.99 13.70 3.90
CA GLN A 100 16.09 12.75 4.09
C GLN A 100 15.94 11.98 5.41
N GLY A 101 14.72 11.95 5.97
CA GLY A 101 14.44 11.28 7.22
C GLY A 101 14.13 9.80 7.05
N GLN A 102 14.24 9.07 8.13
CA GLN A 102 13.77 7.70 8.22
C GLN A 102 12.33 7.67 8.73
N CYS A 103 11.60 6.64 8.36
CA CYS A 103 10.31 6.33 8.92
C CYS A 103 10.10 4.82 9.03
N VAL A 104 9.23 4.46 9.94
CA VAL A 104 8.79 3.07 10.09
C VAL A 104 7.40 2.94 9.49
N CYS A 105 7.20 1.96 8.64
CA CYS A 105 5.89 1.68 8.09
C CYS A 105 5.60 0.18 8.03
N VAL A 106 4.31 -0.14 7.98
CA VAL A 106 3.84 -1.49 7.73
C VAL A 106 3.18 -1.50 6.36
N ILE A 107 3.49 -2.51 5.58
CA ILE A 107 2.75 -2.89 4.38
C ILE A 107 2.09 -4.25 4.60
N PHE A 108 1.06 -4.54 3.83
CA PHE A 108 0.44 -5.85 3.77
C PHE A 108 0.61 -6.42 2.37
N ASP A 109 1.24 -7.59 2.27
CA ASP A 109 1.34 -8.33 1.01
C ASP A 109 0.09 -9.21 0.82
N PRO A 110 -0.78 -8.90 -0.15
CA PRO A 110 -2.01 -9.65 -0.36
C PRO A 110 -1.79 -11.04 -0.98
N VAL A 111 -0.57 -11.33 -1.48
CA VAL A 111 -0.21 -12.64 -2.06
C VAL A 111 0.18 -13.60 -0.96
N SER A 112 1.17 -13.23 -0.14
CA SER A 112 1.60 -14.05 1.00
C SER A 112 0.68 -13.93 2.22
N GLU A 113 -0.22 -12.93 2.23
CA GLU A 113 -1.10 -12.58 3.37
C GLU A 113 -0.30 -12.21 4.63
N GLU A 114 0.81 -11.50 4.44
CA GLU A 114 1.73 -11.14 5.51
C GLU A 114 1.82 -9.62 5.70
N TYR A 115 1.93 -9.22 6.96
CA TYR A 115 2.35 -7.89 7.37
C TYR A 115 3.87 -7.82 7.34
N ILE A 116 4.41 -6.75 6.78
CA ILE A 116 5.85 -6.52 6.68
C ILE A 116 6.15 -5.16 7.31
N LEU A 117 6.88 -5.17 8.41
CA LEU A 117 7.36 -3.98 9.07
C LEU A 117 8.69 -3.57 8.46
N LEU A 118 8.77 -2.34 8.00
CA LEU A 118 9.91 -1.79 7.27
C LEU A 118 10.45 -0.54 7.96
N LEU A 119 11.77 -0.45 8.05
CA LEU A 119 12.46 0.83 8.19
C LEU A 119 12.75 1.35 6.79
N CYS A 120 12.22 2.52 6.46
CA CYS A 120 12.37 3.16 5.16
C CYS A 120 13.18 4.45 5.27
N GLN A 121 13.94 4.76 4.22
CA GLN A 121 14.65 6.02 4.05
C GLN A 121 13.92 6.89 3.04
N SER A 122 13.60 8.14 3.38
CA SER A 122 13.06 9.10 2.43
C SER A 122 14.16 9.60 1.48
N MET A 123 13.97 9.39 0.20
CA MET A 123 14.91 9.78 -0.87
C MET A 123 14.50 11.06 -1.60
N GLY A 124 13.41 11.69 -1.18
CA GLY A 124 12.93 12.94 -1.78
C GLY A 124 11.43 13.02 -1.91
N ASP A 125 10.98 13.90 -2.78
CA ASP A 125 9.58 14.22 -2.99
C ASP A 125 9.09 13.62 -4.30
N ILE A 126 8.04 12.79 -4.24
CA ILE A 126 7.46 12.12 -5.42
C ILE A 126 6.61 13.06 -6.28
N ARG A 127 6.27 14.25 -5.81
CA ARG A 127 5.45 15.21 -6.58
C ARG A 127 6.07 15.59 -7.92
N TYR A 128 7.38 15.49 -8.06
CA TYR A 128 8.07 15.70 -9.32
C TYR A 128 7.66 14.74 -10.45
N TYR A 129 7.14 13.58 -10.09
CA TYR A 129 6.83 12.50 -11.02
C TYR A 129 5.35 12.43 -11.40
N PHE A 130 4.51 13.23 -10.73
CA PHE A 130 3.07 13.22 -10.96
C PHE A 130 2.56 14.59 -11.39
N SER A 131 1.56 14.60 -12.27
CA SER A 131 0.91 15.84 -12.65
C SER A 131 0.14 16.42 -11.47
N GLU A 132 0.04 17.76 -11.39
CA GLU A 132 -0.78 18.42 -10.37
C GLU A 132 -2.24 17.95 -10.37
N LYS A 133 -2.79 17.64 -11.56
CA LYS A 133 -4.15 17.12 -11.68
C LYS A 133 -4.31 15.77 -11.00
N TYR A 134 -3.29 14.90 -11.10
CA TYR A 134 -3.29 13.61 -10.44
C TYR A 134 -3.20 13.78 -8.92
N LEU A 135 -2.27 14.58 -8.43
CA LEU A 135 -2.09 14.84 -7.00
C LEU A 135 -3.34 15.45 -6.35
N LYS A 136 -4.01 16.39 -7.04
CA LYS A 136 -5.28 16.99 -6.57
C LYS A 136 -6.47 16.01 -6.55
N SER A 137 -6.34 14.81 -7.08
CA SER A 137 -7.38 13.78 -6.99
C SER A 137 -7.41 13.03 -5.66
N PHE A 138 -6.37 13.20 -4.83
CA PHE A 138 -6.26 12.63 -3.50
C PHE A 138 -6.47 13.72 -2.44
N PRO A 139 -7.11 13.40 -1.31
CA PRO A 139 -7.09 14.29 -0.14
C PRO A 139 -5.65 14.46 0.35
N ASP A 140 -5.22 15.70 0.61
CA ASP A 140 -3.84 16.00 1.03
C ASP A 140 -3.41 15.22 2.27
N GLU A 141 -4.37 14.96 3.18
CA GLU A 141 -4.13 14.24 4.42
C GLU A 141 -3.86 12.74 4.24
N SER A 142 -4.37 12.15 3.16
CA SER A 142 -4.25 10.70 2.91
C SER A 142 -3.09 10.32 1.99
N PHE A 143 -2.31 11.28 1.52
CA PHE A 143 -1.28 11.07 0.51
C PHE A 143 0.12 11.27 1.07
N LEU A 144 1.00 10.28 0.93
CA LEU A 144 2.40 10.43 1.27
C LEU A 144 3.22 10.86 0.04
N VAL A 145 3.85 12.01 0.17
CA VAL A 145 4.67 12.61 -0.91
C VAL A 145 6.15 12.22 -0.88
N ALA A 146 6.57 11.45 0.12
CA ALA A 146 7.97 11.02 0.24
C ALA A 146 8.24 9.78 -0.63
N LEU A 147 9.33 9.80 -1.38
CA LEU A 147 9.86 8.62 -2.07
C LEU A 147 10.56 7.74 -1.02
N LEU A 148 10.05 6.53 -0.79
CA LEU A 148 10.57 5.63 0.24
C LEU A 148 11.40 4.50 -0.37
N ASP A 149 12.67 4.42 0.03
CA ASP A 149 13.52 3.26 -0.16
C ASP A 149 13.38 2.30 1.03
N ARG A 150 13.20 1.01 0.75
CA ARG A 150 13.11 -0.06 1.76
C ARG A 150 14.51 -0.38 2.27
N SER A 151 14.91 0.26 3.38
CA SER A 151 16.25 0.06 3.89
C SER A 151 16.39 -1.28 4.63
N ILE A 152 15.44 -1.61 5.52
CA ILE A 152 15.52 -2.82 6.35
C ILE A 152 14.12 -3.41 6.57
N GLU A 153 13.98 -4.70 6.34
CA GLU A 153 12.83 -5.47 6.80
C GLU A 153 13.06 -5.85 8.27
N LEU A 154 12.26 -5.26 9.16
CA LEU A 154 12.39 -5.47 10.61
C LEU A 154 11.65 -6.73 11.08
N LYS A 155 10.48 -7.00 10.49
CA LYS A 155 9.62 -8.14 10.85
C LYS A 155 8.67 -8.47 9.71
N ARG A 156 8.42 -9.77 9.51
CA ARG A 156 7.40 -10.30 8.61
C ARG A 156 6.57 -11.34 9.35
N THR A 157 5.24 -11.29 9.21
CA THR A 157 4.33 -12.24 9.85
C THR A 157 2.92 -12.16 9.25
N GLY A 158 2.23 -13.30 9.16
CA GLY A 158 0.79 -13.36 8.85
C GLY A 158 -0.11 -13.05 10.06
N ASP A 159 0.42 -13.09 11.28
CA ASP A 159 -0.35 -12.81 12.49
C ASP A 159 -0.14 -11.37 12.98
N PRO A 160 -1.19 -10.51 12.97
CA PRO A 160 -1.10 -9.14 13.43
C PRO A 160 -0.72 -9.03 14.92
N ASN A 161 -1.09 -9.99 15.77
CA ASN A 161 -0.74 -9.94 17.18
C ASN A 161 0.76 -10.11 17.40
N THR A 162 1.38 -11.00 16.64
CA THR A 162 2.85 -11.16 16.64
C THR A 162 3.57 -9.85 16.23
N LEU A 163 3.03 -9.14 15.25
CA LEU A 163 3.58 -7.84 14.85
C LEU A 163 3.42 -6.78 15.95
N ILE A 164 2.25 -6.74 16.55
CA ILE A 164 1.93 -5.83 17.66
C ILE A 164 2.88 -6.09 18.85
N GLU A 165 3.08 -7.34 19.24
CA GLU A 165 4.02 -7.69 20.31
C GLU A 165 5.46 -7.26 19.99
N TYR A 166 5.88 -7.46 18.74
CA TYR A 166 7.21 -7.03 18.29
C TYR A 166 7.37 -5.52 18.38
N LEU A 167 6.38 -4.74 17.89
CA LEU A 167 6.39 -3.28 17.98
C LEU A 167 6.55 -2.79 19.42
N PHE A 168 5.81 -3.39 20.36
CA PHE A 168 5.88 -2.96 21.77
C PHE A 168 7.17 -3.37 22.49
N LYS A 169 7.79 -4.48 22.12
CA LYS A 169 9.09 -4.86 22.66
C LYS A 169 10.24 -4.00 22.15
N SER A 170 10.08 -3.43 20.95
CA SER A 170 11.10 -2.61 20.31
C SER A 170 11.06 -1.13 20.71
N ILE A 171 9.97 -0.69 21.36
CA ILE A 171 9.76 0.69 21.83
C ILE A 171 10.17 0.86 23.31
N GLN A 172 10.41 -0.23 24.04
CA GLN A 172 10.96 -0.19 25.40
C GLN A 172 12.50 -0.13 25.36
#